data_98b93388edd8fb669af9e252c435a83b
#
_entry.id   98b93388edd8fb669af9e252c435a83b
#
_cell.length_a   1.000
_cell.length_b   1.000
_cell.length_c   1.000
_cell.angle_alpha   90.00
_cell.angle_beta   90.00
_cell.angle_gamma   90.00
#
_symmetry.space_group_name_H-M   'P 1'
#
loop_
_entity.id
_entity.type
_entity.pdbx_description
1 polymer ?
#
loop_
_entity_poly.entity_id
_entity_poly.type
_entity_poly.pdbx_seq_one_letter_code
_entity_poly.pdbx_strand_id
1 'polypeptide(L)'
;MRAMKVFLPLLITAWASLPAQAASPKLIKILPQFLDQQGRHALSPSLFDRDAYQARLRRQPEQRSGLRFAVQWKGPHSTSLRMRVELRGARERTPTTAVLEETLGHGGFFSHWSELTLAGDEYKNFGELVAWRATLWDGSQQVAEKKSFLW
;
A
#
# COMPACT_ATOMS: atom_id res chain seq x y z
N MET A 1 48.08 31.26 57.40
CA MET A 1 47.40 31.37 56.07
C MET A 1 46.93 29.98 55.67
N ARG A 2 45.63 29.67 55.77
CA ARG A 2 45.03 28.39 55.43
C ARG A 2 44.37 28.52 54.02
N ALA A 3 44.89 27.80 53.04
CA ALA A 3 44.33 27.76 51.69
C ALA A 3 43.09 26.83 51.68
N MET A 4 41.95 27.40 51.41
CA MET A 4 40.65 26.71 51.25
C MET A 4 40.55 26.17 49.82
N LYS A 5 40.65 24.84 49.63
CA LYS A 5 40.42 24.18 48.34
C LYS A 5 38.94 24.09 48.07
N VAL A 6 38.45 24.83 47.07
CA VAL A 6 37.08 24.75 46.57
C VAL A 6 37.03 23.57 45.60
N PHE A 7 36.28 22.52 45.96
CA PHE A 7 35.92 21.42 45.06
C PHE A 7 34.67 21.83 44.28
N LEU A 8 34.85 22.00 42.98
CA LEU A 8 33.73 22.24 42.05
C LEU A 8 33.21 20.88 41.54
N PRO A 9 31.96 20.47 41.83
CA PRO A 9 31.42 19.23 41.29
C PRO A 9 31.10 19.42 39.82
N LEU A 10 31.69 18.58 38.96
CA LEU A 10 31.40 18.49 37.55
C LEU A 10 30.09 17.73 37.36
N LEU A 11 29.00 18.46 37.05
CA LEU A 11 27.71 17.88 36.70
C LEU A 11 27.79 17.32 35.27
N ILE A 12 27.94 16.00 35.14
CA ILE A 12 27.83 15.29 33.87
C ILE A 12 26.35 15.07 33.60
N THR A 13 25.74 15.92 32.74
CA THR A 13 24.40 15.70 32.22
C THR A 13 24.45 14.62 31.14
N ALA A 14 24.07 13.38 31.51
CA ALA A 14 23.87 12.30 30.56
C ALA A 14 22.63 12.61 29.73
N TRP A 15 22.81 13.00 28.48
CA TRP A 15 21.73 13.09 27.50
C TRP A 15 21.32 11.67 27.12
N ALA A 16 20.21 11.20 27.69
CA ALA A 16 19.54 9.99 27.25
C ALA A 16 18.98 10.27 25.85
N SER A 17 19.65 9.80 24.80
CA SER A 17 19.13 9.75 23.45
C SER A 17 17.98 8.75 23.43
N LEU A 18 16.73 9.25 23.49
CA LEU A 18 15.55 8.44 23.22
C LEU A 18 15.66 7.91 21.77
N PRO A 19 15.56 6.58 21.55
CA PRO A 19 15.52 6.07 20.21
C PRO A 19 14.32 6.69 19.49
N ALA A 20 14.58 7.40 18.40
CA ALA A 20 13.51 7.87 17.51
C ALA A 20 12.76 6.63 17.03
N GLN A 21 11.54 6.46 17.49
CA GLN A 21 10.68 5.36 17.08
C GLN A 21 10.35 5.55 15.61
N ALA A 22 11.11 4.91 14.73
CA ALA A 22 10.83 4.86 13.30
C ALA A 22 9.42 4.30 13.12
N ALA A 23 8.58 5.01 12.37
CA ALA A 23 7.21 4.58 12.12
C ALA A 23 7.24 3.19 11.47
N SER A 24 6.63 2.21 12.14
CA SER A 24 6.59 0.83 11.66
C SER A 24 5.95 0.77 10.26
N PRO A 25 6.57 0.07 9.29
CA PRO A 25 5.99 -0.14 7.97
C PRO A 25 4.60 -0.75 8.06
N LYS A 26 3.65 -0.25 7.25
CA LYS A 26 2.26 -0.71 7.33
C LYS A 26 1.50 -0.50 6.03
N LEU A 27 0.73 -1.49 5.63
CA LEU A 27 -0.35 -1.37 4.65
C LEU A 27 -1.65 -1.02 5.40
N ILE A 28 -2.12 0.22 5.23
CA ILE A 28 -3.24 0.77 6.00
C ILE A 28 -4.56 0.33 5.38
N LYS A 29 -4.72 0.61 4.07
CA LYS A 29 -5.96 0.37 3.34
C LYS A 29 -5.65 -0.11 1.93
N ILE A 30 -6.43 -1.06 1.46
CA ILE A 30 -6.37 -1.56 0.09
C ILE A 30 -7.77 -1.56 -0.47
N LEU A 31 -7.94 -0.88 -1.59
CA LEU A 31 -9.21 -0.69 -2.27
C LEU A 31 -9.12 -1.25 -3.69
N PRO A 32 -9.58 -2.49 -3.91
CA PRO A 32 -9.83 -2.98 -5.26
C PRO A 32 -11.00 -2.23 -5.88
N GLN A 33 -10.82 -1.68 -7.08
CA GLN A 33 -11.81 -0.88 -7.80
C GLN A 33 -11.81 -1.28 -9.26
N PHE A 34 -13.00 -1.51 -9.83
CA PHE A 34 -13.14 -1.71 -11.27
C PHE A 34 -13.01 -0.38 -12.01
N LEU A 35 -12.44 -0.43 -13.20
CA LEU A 35 -12.38 0.68 -14.13
C LEU A 35 -13.42 0.48 -15.25
N ASP A 36 -14.10 1.56 -15.64
CA ASP A 36 -14.99 1.57 -16.79
C ASP A 36 -14.22 1.64 -18.11
N GLN A 37 -14.93 1.67 -19.25
CA GLN A 37 -14.32 1.74 -20.59
C GLN A 37 -13.51 3.02 -20.83
N GLN A 38 -13.69 4.06 -20.01
CA GLN A 38 -12.89 5.29 -20.00
C GLN A 38 -11.78 5.30 -18.95
N GLY A 39 -11.55 4.16 -18.26
CA GLY A 39 -10.53 4.05 -17.21
C GLY A 39 -10.89 4.71 -15.88
N ARG A 40 -12.18 5.04 -15.65
CA ARG A 40 -12.63 5.72 -14.43
C ARG A 40 -13.12 4.72 -13.39
N HIS A 41 -12.77 4.95 -12.14
CA HIS A 41 -13.25 4.17 -10.99
C HIS A 41 -14.43 4.85 -10.28
N ALA A 42 -14.70 6.13 -10.58
CA ALA A 42 -15.77 6.93 -10.01
C ALA A 42 -16.19 8.02 -11.00
N LEU A 43 -17.43 8.49 -10.88
CA LEU A 43 -17.96 9.62 -11.66
C LEU A 43 -17.97 10.92 -10.86
N SER A 44 -17.82 10.85 -9.54
CA SER A 44 -17.87 11.98 -8.62
C SER A 44 -16.93 11.74 -7.45
N PRO A 45 -16.47 12.78 -6.74
CA PRO A 45 -15.65 12.65 -5.53
C PRO A 45 -16.41 12.11 -4.32
N SER A 46 -17.75 12.06 -4.39
CA SER A 46 -18.61 11.54 -3.33
C SER A 46 -18.35 10.05 -3.10
N LEU A 47 -18.15 9.65 -1.84
CA LEU A 47 -17.98 8.24 -1.47
C LEU A 47 -19.21 7.41 -1.80
N PHE A 48 -20.41 7.97 -1.59
CA PHE A 48 -21.68 7.32 -1.89
C PHE A 48 -21.81 7.02 -3.40
N ASP A 49 -21.55 8.01 -4.24
CA ASP A 49 -21.63 7.86 -5.70
C ASP A 49 -20.57 6.88 -6.21
N ARG A 50 -19.35 6.92 -5.65
CA ARG A 50 -18.30 5.97 -5.98
C ARG A 50 -18.73 4.54 -5.66
N ASP A 51 -19.28 4.29 -4.48
CA ASP A 51 -19.68 2.96 -4.05
C ASP A 51 -20.86 2.43 -4.87
N ALA A 52 -21.82 3.30 -5.20
CA ALA A 52 -22.91 2.98 -6.13
C ALA A 52 -22.39 2.66 -7.54
N TYR A 53 -21.41 3.42 -8.02
CA TYR A 53 -20.77 3.18 -9.32
C TYR A 53 -20.01 1.85 -9.34
N GLN A 54 -19.23 1.55 -8.32
CA GLN A 54 -18.52 0.28 -8.17
C GLN A 54 -19.51 -0.91 -8.09
N ALA A 55 -20.64 -0.75 -7.40
CA ALA A 55 -21.69 -1.77 -7.36
C ALA A 55 -22.31 -2.02 -8.74
N ARG A 56 -22.46 -0.97 -9.57
CA ARG A 56 -22.89 -1.11 -10.96
C ARG A 56 -21.87 -1.90 -11.80
N LEU A 57 -20.59 -1.51 -11.74
CA LEU A 57 -19.53 -2.18 -12.48
C LEU A 57 -19.37 -3.65 -12.07
N ARG A 58 -19.63 -4.01 -10.80
CA ARG A 58 -19.65 -5.42 -10.37
C ARG A 58 -20.75 -6.22 -11.05
N ARG A 59 -21.91 -5.64 -11.27
CA ARG A 59 -23.06 -6.32 -11.89
C ARG A 59 -23.00 -6.34 -13.42
N GLN A 60 -22.18 -5.50 -14.03
CA GLN A 60 -22.06 -5.32 -15.47
C GLN A 60 -20.60 -5.49 -15.92
N PRO A 61 -20.09 -6.75 -15.97
CA PRO A 61 -18.70 -7.04 -16.34
C PRO A 61 -18.29 -6.48 -17.70
N GLU A 62 -19.23 -6.40 -18.64
CA GLU A 62 -19.01 -5.87 -19.99
C GLU A 62 -18.66 -4.37 -20.02
N GLN A 63 -18.98 -3.63 -18.95
CA GLN A 63 -18.62 -2.22 -18.80
C GLN A 63 -17.22 -2.01 -18.21
N ARG A 64 -16.53 -3.07 -17.80
CA ARG A 64 -15.21 -3.00 -17.17
C ARG A 64 -14.11 -3.04 -18.23
N SER A 65 -13.08 -2.21 -18.05
CA SER A 65 -11.84 -2.24 -18.83
C SER A 65 -10.62 -2.65 -18.03
N GLY A 66 -10.74 -2.69 -16.71
CA GLY A 66 -9.60 -2.97 -15.84
C GLY A 66 -9.97 -3.08 -14.36
N LEU A 67 -8.94 -3.36 -13.57
CA LEU A 67 -8.97 -3.44 -12.12
C LEU A 67 -7.83 -2.59 -11.55
N ARG A 68 -8.14 -1.69 -10.64
CA ARG A 68 -7.19 -0.82 -9.95
C ARG A 68 -7.13 -1.17 -8.48
N PHE A 69 -5.93 -1.17 -7.92
CA PHE A 69 -5.69 -1.25 -6.48
C PHE A 69 -5.16 0.08 -5.97
N ALA A 70 -5.98 0.81 -5.22
CA ALA A 70 -5.51 1.97 -4.47
C ALA A 70 -5.04 1.51 -3.09
N VAL A 71 -3.75 1.67 -2.80
CA VAL A 71 -3.09 1.18 -1.61
C VAL A 71 -2.60 2.35 -0.77
N GLN A 72 -3.10 2.47 0.45
CA GLN A 72 -2.58 3.41 1.45
C GLN A 72 -1.53 2.72 2.31
N TRP A 73 -0.33 3.30 2.38
CA TRP A 73 0.80 2.68 3.04
C TRP A 73 1.67 3.69 3.81
N LYS A 74 2.45 3.18 4.75
CA LYS A 74 3.59 3.84 5.38
C LYS A 74 4.80 2.94 5.23
N GLY A 75 5.97 3.51 5.03
CA GLY A 75 7.22 2.76 4.92
C GLY A 75 8.37 3.44 5.66
N PRO A 76 9.49 2.74 5.81
CA PRO A 76 10.71 3.34 6.35
C PRO A 76 11.22 4.46 5.43
N HIS A 77 12.13 5.30 5.94
CA HIS A 77 12.90 6.23 5.13
C HIS A 77 13.93 5.45 4.29
N SER A 78 13.49 4.98 3.14
CA SER A 78 14.29 4.17 2.21
C SER A 78 14.00 4.58 0.77
N THR A 79 14.97 4.39 -0.11
CA THR A 79 14.85 4.62 -1.56
C THR A 79 14.60 3.34 -2.35
N SER A 80 14.55 2.19 -1.66
CA SER A 80 14.41 0.86 -2.27
C SER A 80 13.03 0.23 -2.03
N LEU A 81 12.02 1.06 -1.78
CA LEU A 81 10.66 0.60 -1.51
C LEU A 81 9.96 0.13 -2.79
N ARG A 82 9.29 -1.03 -2.69
CA ARG A 82 8.50 -1.61 -3.76
C ARG A 82 7.17 -2.14 -3.22
N MET A 83 6.10 -1.81 -3.89
CA MET A 83 4.78 -2.40 -3.68
C MET A 83 4.57 -3.54 -4.66
N ARG A 84 4.07 -4.67 -4.18
CA ARG A 84 3.66 -5.81 -4.99
C ARG A 84 2.25 -6.24 -4.60
N VAL A 85 1.37 -6.39 -5.60
CA VAL A 85 0.02 -6.91 -5.42
C VAL A 85 -0.12 -8.16 -6.28
N GLU A 86 -0.28 -9.30 -5.62
CA GLU A 86 -0.52 -10.59 -6.24
C GLU A 86 -2.01 -10.86 -6.30
N LEU A 87 -2.49 -11.30 -7.44
CA LEU A 87 -3.90 -11.50 -7.73
C LEU A 87 -4.16 -12.97 -8.06
N ARG A 88 -5.23 -13.49 -7.52
CA ARG A 88 -5.83 -14.75 -7.92
C ARG A 88 -7.20 -14.47 -8.51
N GLY A 89 -7.44 -14.98 -9.70
CA GLY A 89 -8.68 -14.80 -10.42
C GLY A 89 -9.22 -16.10 -10.97
N ALA A 90 -10.33 -15.99 -11.69
CA ALA A 90 -10.92 -17.10 -12.42
C ALA A 90 -11.52 -16.61 -13.73
N ARG A 91 -11.19 -17.28 -14.82
CA ARG A 91 -11.79 -17.08 -16.13
C ARG A 91 -12.42 -18.39 -16.59
N GLU A 92 -13.73 -18.38 -16.84
CA GLU A 92 -14.46 -19.58 -17.30
C GLU A 92 -14.18 -20.82 -16.43
N ARG A 93 -14.11 -20.64 -15.09
CA ARG A 93 -13.75 -21.65 -14.07
C ARG A 93 -12.27 -22.07 -14.06
N THR A 94 -11.43 -21.51 -14.92
CA THR A 94 -9.98 -21.76 -14.91
C THR A 94 -9.30 -20.76 -13.99
N PRO A 95 -8.51 -21.21 -12.99
CA PRO A 95 -7.74 -20.32 -12.13
C PRO A 95 -6.74 -19.49 -12.94
N THR A 96 -6.64 -18.22 -12.59
CA THR A 96 -5.70 -17.26 -13.21
C THR A 96 -4.91 -16.54 -12.13
N THR A 97 -3.75 -16.03 -12.49
CA THR A 97 -2.91 -15.22 -11.60
C THR A 97 -2.38 -14.00 -12.33
N ALA A 98 -2.18 -12.91 -11.60
CA ALA A 98 -1.46 -11.74 -12.09
C ALA A 98 -0.64 -11.13 -10.96
N VAL A 99 0.39 -10.37 -11.30
CA VAL A 99 1.24 -9.66 -10.35
C VAL A 99 1.40 -8.23 -10.86
N LEU A 100 1.11 -7.28 -9.97
CA LEU A 100 1.33 -5.86 -10.21
C LEU A 100 2.47 -5.41 -9.30
N GLU A 101 3.41 -4.64 -9.83
CA GLU A 101 4.52 -4.09 -9.06
C GLU A 101 4.73 -2.61 -9.37
N GLU A 102 5.11 -1.86 -8.35
CA GLU A 102 5.46 -0.45 -8.45
C GLU A 102 6.66 -0.15 -7.56
N THR A 103 7.67 0.51 -8.12
CA THR A 103 8.76 1.09 -7.33
C THR A 103 8.25 2.38 -6.70
N LEU A 104 8.34 2.46 -5.39
CA LEU A 104 7.81 3.57 -4.62
C LEU A 104 8.87 4.65 -4.41
N GLY A 105 8.42 5.88 -4.19
CA GLY A 105 9.26 6.93 -3.67
C GLY A 105 9.65 6.70 -2.20
N HIS A 106 10.20 7.72 -1.56
CA HIS A 106 10.60 7.66 -0.16
C HIS A 106 9.40 7.41 0.74
N GLY A 107 9.54 6.45 1.64
CA GLY A 107 8.64 6.29 2.77
C GLY A 107 8.83 7.41 3.80
N GLY A 108 8.15 7.31 4.95
CA GLY A 108 8.32 8.26 6.02
C GLY A 108 7.18 8.24 7.03
N PHE A 109 7.10 9.30 7.81
CA PHE A 109 6.14 9.44 8.90
C PHE A 109 4.68 9.50 8.39
N PHE A 110 4.45 10.13 7.24
CA PHE A 110 3.12 10.28 6.66
C PHE A 110 2.72 9.05 5.84
N SER A 111 1.42 8.86 5.64
CA SER A 111 0.91 7.84 4.74
C SER A 111 0.88 8.34 3.29
N HIS A 112 1.16 7.43 2.38
CA HIS A 112 1.15 7.64 0.94
C HIS A 112 0.06 6.79 0.29
N TRP A 113 -0.33 7.15 -0.93
CA TRP A 113 -1.19 6.35 -1.78
C TRP A 113 -0.44 5.94 -3.04
N SER A 114 -0.58 4.68 -3.41
CA SER A 114 -0.11 4.12 -4.68
C SER A 114 -1.26 3.47 -5.42
N GLU A 115 -1.19 3.46 -6.75
CA GLU A 115 -2.24 2.94 -7.61
C GLU A 115 -1.64 1.96 -8.62
N LEU A 116 -1.96 0.69 -8.46
CA LEU A 116 -1.54 -0.36 -9.37
C LEU A 116 -2.74 -0.82 -10.20
N THR A 117 -2.55 -0.95 -11.50
CA THR A 117 -3.66 -1.22 -12.43
C THR A 117 -3.37 -2.44 -13.29
N LEU A 118 -4.36 -3.32 -13.39
CA LEU A 118 -4.44 -4.40 -14.37
C LEU A 118 -5.46 -4.00 -15.43
N ALA A 119 -5.05 -3.85 -16.68
CA ALA A 119 -5.91 -3.35 -17.76
C ALA A 119 -5.62 -4.06 -19.10
N GLY A 120 -6.38 -3.73 -20.14
CA GLY A 120 -6.18 -4.26 -21.49
C GLY A 120 -6.33 -5.77 -21.57
N ASP A 121 -5.46 -6.41 -22.34
CA ASP A 121 -5.54 -7.86 -22.58
C ASP A 121 -5.18 -8.68 -21.35
N GLU A 122 -4.31 -8.16 -20.48
CA GLU A 122 -4.01 -8.82 -19.21
C GLU A 122 -5.26 -8.91 -18.33
N TYR A 123 -6.05 -7.83 -18.22
CA TYR A 123 -7.31 -7.84 -17.48
C TYR A 123 -8.34 -8.80 -18.10
N LYS A 124 -8.49 -8.78 -19.44
CA LYS A 124 -9.40 -9.68 -20.16
C LYS A 124 -9.07 -11.16 -19.95
N ASN A 125 -7.76 -11.47 -19.91
CA ASN A 125 -7.28 -12.84 -19.71
C ASN A 125 -7.31 -13.26 -18.23
N PHE A 126 -7.27 -12.32 -17.30
CA PHE A 126 -7.33 -12.58 -15.87
C PHE A 126 -8.74 -13.02 -15.41
N GLY A 127 -9.81 -12.39 -15.91
CA GLY A 127 -11.19 -12.69 -15.52
C GLY A 127 -11.61 -12.05 -14.19
N GLU A 128 -12.41 -12.77 -13.40
CA GLU A 128 -12.95 -12.26 -12.13
C GLU A 128 -11.94 -12.37 -11.00
N LEU A 129 -11.80 -11.31 -10.21
CA LEU A 129 -10.94 -11.30 -9.01
C LEU A 129 -11.54 -12.16 -7.90
N VAL A 130 -10.77 -13.13 -7.43
CA VAL A 130 -11.15 -14.02 -6.31
C VAL A 130 -10.44 -13.60 -5.02
N ALA A 131 -9.14 -13.36 -5.09
CA ALA A 131 -8.33 -13.01 -3.93
C ALA A 131 -7.13 -12.13 -4.33
N TRP A 132 -6.60 -11.40 -3.34
CA TRP A 132 -5.42 -10.59 -3.53
C TRP A 132 -4.54 -10.59 -2.26
N ARG A 133 -3.24 -10.39 -2.47
CA ARG A 133 -2.26 -10.15 -1.43
C ARG A 133 -1.38 -8.97 -1.82
N ALA A 134 -1.30 -7.96 -0.98
CA ALA A 134 -0.40 -6.83 -1.14
C ALA A 134 0.76 -6.93 -0.16
N THR A 135 1.96 -6.68 -0.62
CA THR A 135 3.20 -6.71 0.16
C THR A 135 4.02 -5.46 -0.11
N LEU A 136 4.61 -4.90 0.95
CA LEU A 136 5.56 -3.80 0.88
C LEU A 136 6.97 -4.36 1.16
N TRP A 137 7.90 -4.04 0.29
CA TRP A 137 9.28 -4.50 0.35
C TRP A 137 10.24 -3.32 0.51
N ASP A 138 11.29 -3.52 1.29
CA ASP A 138 12.45 -2.65 1.36
C ASP A 138 13.68 -3.45 0.91
N GLY A 139 14.15 -3.18 -0.30
CA GLY A 139 15.13 -4.06 -0.97
C GLY A 139 14.59 -5.50 -1.10
N SER A 140 15.27 -6.44 -0.46
CA SER A 140 14.90 -7.87 -0.43
C SER A 140 14.02 -8.27 0.76
N GLN A 141 13.78 -7.36 1.71
CA GLN A 141 13.02 -7.65 2.91
C GLN A 141 11.55 -7.26 2.76
N GLN A 142 10.64 -8.20 3.02
CA GLN A 142 9.21 -7.89 3.16
C GLN A 142 8.98 -7.21 4.51
N VAL A 143 8.46 -5.97 4.48
CA VAL A 143 8.27 -5.15 5.68
C VAL A 143 6.80 -4.99 6.09
N ALA A 144 5.85 -5.24 5.19
CA ALA A 144 4.43 -5.28 5.51
C ALA A 144 3.66 -6.19 4.54
N GLU A 145 2.53 -6.73 5.01
CA GLU A 145 1.60 -7.53 4.22
C GLU A 145 0.15 -7.22 4.59
N LYS A 146 -0.72 -7.30 3.60
CA LYS A 146 -2.17 -7.33 3.78
C LYS A 146 -2.81 -8.15 2.67
N LYS A 147 -3.81 -8.96 3.03
CA LYS A 147 -4.46 -9.88 2.10
C LYS A 147 -5.97 -9.89 2.26
N SER A 148 -6.67 -10.31 1.21
CA SER A 148 -8.10 -10.56 1.25
C SER A 148 -8.42 -11.82 2.05
N PHE A 149 -9.68 -11.96 2.45
CA PHE A 149 -10.13 -13.10 3.26
C PHE A 149 -9.92 -14.46 2.56
N LEU A 150 -10.03 -14.51 1.23
CA LEU A 150 -9.91 -15.74 0.45
C LEU A 150 -8.49 -16.07 -0.03
N TRP A 151 -7.50 -15.33 0.42
CA TRP A 151 -6.12 -15.56 0.00
C TRP A 151 -5.53 -16.84 0.57
#